data_ae240f868ea5ca1e6a796485664ee5c4
#
_entry.id   ae240f868ea5ca1e6a796485664ee5c4
#
_cell.length_a   1.000
_cell.length_b   1.000
_cell.length_c   1.000
_cell.angle_alpha   90.00
_cell.angle_beta   90.00
_cell.angle_gamma   90.00
#
_symmetry.space_group_name_H-M   'P 1'
#
loop_
_entity.id
_entity.type
_entity.pdbx_description
1 polymer ?
#
loop_
_entity_poly.entity_id
_entity_poly.type
_entity_poly.pdbx_seq_one_letter_code
_entity_poly.pdbx_strand_id
1 'polypeptide(L)'
;MIAAALLALASDAAGECAVRFTDVASAARLNFTHTRGATPEHRLPESMGAGLAWLDYDGDGWMDIYAVQSGPFPPRPGTAAQDRLYRNRGDGTFEDVTTKAGLQDAAYGMGAFAADYDNDGDVDLYVTNWGGNILYRNEGHGTFRDVTAKAGVAASAWSTAAAWGDVDGDGWLDLFVVRYVDDSREKDLFCGDAATGRRTYCTPIVYPGTVNVLFRNRGDGTFEDVTVRSGLDRAVGKGLGAVFLDIEPDGKPDLYVANDLVVNFLFRNLGGRFEDISVVSGAGFDPLGNPQGGMGVDAGDLDGDGLLDLVVANYENETNEHYRNLGSGVFEDVSVSSGFGLRHWSLVGFGLNLLDVDADGDLDAFIANGHVFEEPRRQGGAYAQKPLLMWNDGAGKFQAKPCGSAFDVALVGRGSAVADYDNDGDPDLAVSNSGGPLQLLRNDGRHGHWLGVELQGRKSNREGVGARLTATLPSGRALVRIVQAGSSYLSSSDPRVLFGLGEEAGVKKLTIHWPSGTVQVLENLSADRYVKVEEK
;
A
#
# COMPACT_ATOMS: atom_id res chain seq x y z
N MET A 1 2.52 44.99 12.64
CA MET A 1 1.07 44.90 12.44
C MET A 1 0.87 43.87 11.32
N ILE A 2 0.67 42.64 11.69
CA ILE A 2 0.42 41.53 10.75
C ILE A 2 -1.10 41.33 10.76
N ALA A 3 -1.72 41.58 9.62
CA ALA A 3 -3.15 41.39 9.44
C ALA A 3 -3.50 39.91 9.49
N ALA A 4 -4.34 39.53 10.45
CA ALA A 4 -4.95 38.23 10.52
C ALA A 4 -6.00 38.14 9.39
N ALA A 5 -5.74 37.34 8.37
CA ALA A 5 -6.75 36.96 7.39
C ALA A 5 -7.69 35.94 8.05
N LEU A 6 -8.92 36.37 8.35
CA LEU A 6 -10.02 35.46 8.67
C LEU A 6 -10.34 34.63 7.42
N LEU A 7 -9.97 33.35 7.41
CA LEU A 7 -10.57 32.40 6.48
C LEU A 7 -12.04 32.20 6.87
N ALA A 8 -12.94 32.69 6.06
CA ALA A 8 -14.34 32.34 6.12
C ALA A 8 -14.47 30.86 5.77
N LEU A 9 -14.84 30.02 6.74
CA LEU A 9 -15.30 28.66 6.50
C LEU A 9 -16.60 28.76 5.69
N ALA A 10 -16.52 28.57 4.38
CA ALA A 10 -17.70 28.27 3.59
C ALA A 10 -18.29 26.96 4.14
N SER A 11 -19.52 27.01 4.60
CA SER A 11 -20.30 25.81 4.88
C SER A 11 -20.59 25.16 3.52
N ASP A 12 -19.86 24.08 3.20
CA ASP A 12 -20.18 23.25 2.05
C ASP A 12 -21.61 22.72 2.25
N ALA A 13 -22.51 23.14 1.38
CA ALA A 13 -23.75 22.42 1.16
C ALA A 13 -23.33 21.06 0.61
N ALA A 14 -23.43 20.01 1.45
CA ALA A 14 -23.14 18.66 1.05
C ALA A 14 -24.10 18.26 -0.09
N GLY A 15 -23.63 18.40 -1.34
CA GLY A 15 -24.26 17.72 -2.45
C GLY A 15 -24.19 16.22 -2.18
N GLU A 16 -25.28 15.48 -2.45
CA GLU A 16 -25.28 14.01 -2.35
C GLU A 16 -24.08 13.46 -3.13
N CYS A 17 -23.27 12.59 -2.49
CA CYS A 17 -22.24 11.87 -3.20
C CYS A 17 -22.87 10.89 -4.17
N ALA A 18 -22.33 10.79 -5.38
CA ALA A 18 -22.69 9.74 -6.33
C ALA A 18 -22.27 8.35 -5.82
N VAL A 19 -21.18 8.32 -5.05
CA VAL A 19 -20.54 7.15 -4.44
C VAL A 19 -20.93 7.03 -2.97
N ARG A 20 -20.99 5.82 -2.42
CA ARG A 20 -21.30 5.59 -1.01
C ARG A 20 -20.54 4.38 -0.49
N PHE A 21 -19.66 4.58 0.46
CA PHE A 21 -18.99 3.50 1.17
C PHE A 21 -19.76 3.04 2.40
N THR A 22 -19.97 1.73 2.48
CA THR A 22 -20.63 1.06 3.61
C THR A 22 -19.71 0.02 4.22
N ASP A 23 -19.49 0.05 5.53
CA ASP A 23 -18.76 -1.03 6.21
C ASP A 23 -19.65 -2.27 6.30
N VAL A 24 -19.32 -3.28 5.51
CA VAL A 24 -20.03 -4.54 5.40
C VAL A 24 -19.33 -5.70 6.11
N ALA A 25 -18.21 -5.48 6.82
CA ALA A 25 -17.39 -6.54 7.42
C ALA A 25 -18.21 -7.53 8.26
N SER A 26 -19.12 -7.04 9.10
CA SER A 26 -19.99 -7.89 9.92
C SER A 26 -20.97 -8.72 9.10
N ALA A 27 -21.58 -8.13 8.07
CA ALA A 27 -22.50 -8.83 7.17
C ALA A 27 -21.75 -9.86 6.31
N ALA A 28 -20.53 -9.52 5.90
CA ALA A 28 -19.60 -10.38 5.17
C ALA A 28 -18.95 -11.47 6.05
N ARG A 29 -19.25 -11.54 7.36
CA ARG A 29 -18.71 -12.51 8.32
C ARG A 29 -17.21 -12.41 8.58
N LEU A 30 -16.62 -11.25 8.37
CA LEU A 30 -15.24 -10.97 8.71
C LEU A 30 -15.13 -10.67 10.21
N ASN A 31 -14.92 -11.71 11.01
CA ASN A 31 -14.84 -11.62 12.47
C ASN A 31 -13.38 -11.52 12.94
N PHE A 32 -12.67 -10.50 12.47
CA PHE A 32 -11.29 -10.25 12.83
C PHE A 32 -11.17 -8.97 13.67
N THR A 33 -10.44 -9.07 14.77
CA THR A 33 -10.03 -7.91 15.58
C THR A 33 -8.55 -8.00 15.83
N HIS A 34 -7.83 -6.98 15.40
CA HIS A 34 -6.39 -6.89 15.61
C HIS A 34 -6.05 -6.74 17.09
N THR A 35 -5.03 -7.44 17.55
CA THR A 35 -4.48 -7.36 18.90
C THR A 35 -3.06 -6.79 18.83
N ARG A 36 -2.88 -5.58 19.30
CA ARG A 36 -1.59 -4.87 19.26
C ARG A 36 -0.62 -5.23 20.40
N GLY A 37 -1.09 -6.01 21.39
CA GLY A 37 -0.29 -6.46 22.51
C GLY A 37 0.18 -5.38 23.47
N ALA A 38 -0.60 -4.31 23.63
CA ALA A 38 -0.25 -3.16 24.46
C ALA A 38 0.21 -3.56 25.87
N THR A 39 1.34 -3.03 26.30
CA THR A 39 1.97 -3.27 27.61
C THR A 39 2.16 -1.97 28.37
N PRO A 40 2.32 -2.02 29.72
CA PRO A 40 2.67 -0.82 30.51
C PRO A 40 4.04 -0.20 30.12
N GLU A 41 4.87 -0.94 29.42
CA GLU A 41 6.17 -0.49 28.92
C GLU A 41 6.08 0.44 27.72
N HIS A 42 4.94 0.44 27.00
CA HIS A 42 4.69 1.23 25.78
C HIS A 42 5.83 1.08 24.76
N ARG A 43 5.98 -0.14 24.24
CA ARG A 43 7.03 -0.45 23.26
C ARG A 43 6.59 -0.03 21.86
N LEU A 44 7.50 0.56 21.09
CA LEU A 44 7.20 1.13 19.78
C LEU A 44 6.45 0.17 18.82
N PRO A 45 6.79 -1.14 18.72
CA PRO A 45 6.05 -2.05 17.85
C PRO A 45 4.54 -2.13 18.13
N GLU A 46 4.12 -1.94 19.38
CA GLU A 46 2.71 -1.99 19.79
C GLU A 46 1.83 -0.90 19.13
N SER A 47 2.44 0.13 18.54
CA SER A 47 1.75 1.24 17.90
C SER A 47 1.69 1.15 16.38
N MET A 48 2.42 0.19 15.75
CA MET A 48 2.70 0.20 14.32
C MET A 48 1.83 -0.76 13.48
N GLY A 49 1.54 -1.98 13.97
CA GLY A 49 0.74 -2.94 13.19
C GLY A 49 -0.73 -2.54 13.08
N ALA A 50 -1.49 -3.03 12.15
CA ALA A 50 -1.30 -4.18 11.30
C ALA A 50 -1.59 -3.86 9.83
N GLY A 51 -1.13 -4.77 8.95
CA GLY A 51 -1.45 -4.76 7.52
C GLY A 51 -2.43 -5.85 7.11
N LEU A 52 -2.65 -5.97 5.82
CA LEU A 52 -3.47 -6.99 5.18
C LEU A 52 -3.07 -7.18 3.71
N ALA A 53 -3.52 -8.26 3.07
CA ALA A 53 -3.35 -8.46 1.64
C ALA A 53 -4.65 -8.98 1.02
N TRP A 54 -4.93 -8.51 -0.20
CA TRP A 54 -5.86 -9.15 -1.11
C TRP A 54 -5.08 -10.15 -1.98
N LEU A 55 -5.67 -11.31 -2.22
CA LEU A 55 -5.12 -12.36 -3.09
C LEU A 55 -6.24 -13.33 -3.50
N ASP A 56 -6.16 -13.88 -4.70
CA ASP A 56 -6.98 -15.03 -5.10
C ASP A 56 -6.17 -16.31 -4.80
N TYR A 57 -6.33 -16.85 -3.56
CA TYR A 57 -5.45 -17.94 -3.09
C TYR A 57 -5.81 -19.31 -3.65
N ASP A 58 -7.03 -19.51 -4.12
CA ASP A 58 -7.49 -20.81 -4.65
C ASP A 58 -7.83 -20.78 -6.17
N GLY A 59 -7.56 -19.63 -6.83
CA GLY A 59 -7.68 -19.46 -8.27
C GLY A 59 -9.13 -19.45 -8.79
N ASP A 60 -10.10 -19.07 -7.91
CA ASP A 60 -11.51 -19.07 -8.27
C ASP A 60 -12.03 -17.74 -8.86
N GLY A 61 -11.16 -16.72 -8.93
CA GLY A 61 -11.45 -15.40 -9.50
C GLY A 61 -12.10 -14.42 -8.52
N TRP A 62 -12.20 -14.77 -7.24
CA TRP A 62 -12.70 -13.90 -6.17
C TRP A 62 -11.56 -13.53 -5.23
N MET A 63 -11.42 -12.25 -4.93
CA MET A 63 -10.37 -11.79 -4.03
C MET A 63 -10.65 -12.19 -2.58
N ASP A 64 -9.67 -12.85 -1.96
CA ASP A 64 -9.64 -13.28 -0.58
C ASP A 64 -8.85 -12.29 0.29
N ILE A 65 -9.01 -12.35 1.60
CA ILE A 65 -8.33 -11.43 2.54
C ILE A 65 -7.40 -12.21 3.45
N TYR A 66 -6.12 -11.83 3.47
CA TYR A 66 -5.20 -12.20 4.54
C TYR A 66 -5.05 -11.02 5.51
N ALA A 67 -5.46 -11.21 6.77
CA ALA A 67 -5.40 -10.20 7.82
C ALA A 67 -4.31 -10.52 8.83
N VAL A 68 -3.34 -9.63 8.97
CA VAL A 68 -2.17 -9.80 9.84
C VAL A 68 -2.51 -9.50 11.28
N GLN A 69 -2.01 -10.33 12.19
CA GLN A 69 -2.20 -10.22 13.63
C GLN A 69 -0.87 -10.01 14.35
N SER A 70 -0.78 -9.00 15.22
CA SER A 70 0.44 -8.79 16.01
C SER A 70 0.46 -9.68 17.27
N GLY A 71 -0.57 -9.66 18.10
CA GLY A 71 -0.64 -10.47 19.33
C GLY A 71 0.14 -9.87 20.50
N PRO A 72 0.45 -10.65 21.53
CA PRO A 72 1.18 -10.16 22.71
C PRO A 72 2.61 -9.76 22.37
N PHE A 73 3.09 -8.66 22.93
CA PHE A 73 4.47 -8.21 22.77
C PHE A 73 5.26 -8.31 24.08
N PRO A 74 6.50 -8.82 24.09
CA PRO A 74 7.11 -9.57 22.99
C PRO A 74 6.39 -10.91 22.73
N PRO A 75 6.50 -11.47 21.53
CA PRO A 75 5.83 -12.72 21.18
C PRO A 75 6.20 -13.84 22.15
N ARG A 76 5.22 -14.67 22.53
CA ARG A 76 5.43 -15.80 23.44
C ARG A 76 4.90 -17.08 22.78
N PRO A 77 5.66 -18.17 22.78
CA PRO A 77 5.19 -19.44 22.26
C PRO A 77 3.86 -19.88 22.88
N GLY A 78 2.91 -20.27 22.04
CA GLY A 78 1.59 -20.78 22.48
C GLY A 78 0.58 -19.71 22.93
N THR A 79 0.92 -18.42 22.87
CA THR A 79 -0.01 -17.32 23.18
C THR A 79 -0.33 -16.47 21.95
N ALA A 80 0.15 -16.88 20.78
CA ALA A 80 0.00 -16.09 19.56
C ALA A 80 -1.47 -15.95 19.17
N ALA A 81 -1.90 -14.73 19.01
CA ALA A 81 -3.01 -14.42 18.14
C ALA A 81 -2.54 -14.75 16.71
N GLN A 82 -3.36 -15.42 15.94
CA GLN A 82 -2.98 -15.88 14.61
C GLN A 82 -3.52 -14.96 13.55
N ASP A 83 -2.75 -14.75 12.49
CA ASP A 83 -3.24 -14.22 11.23
C ASP A 83 -4.46 -14.99 10.75
N ARG A 84 -5.23 -14.40 9.85
CA ARG A 84 -6.42 -15.05 9.29
C ARG A 84 -6.43 -14.94 7.78
N LEU A 85 -6.71 -16.05 7.12
CA LEU A 85 -7.10 -16.10 5.72
C LEU A 85 -8.60 -16.31 5.63
N TYR A 86 -9.27 -15.37 5.00
CA TYR A 86 -10.70 -15.38 4.74
C TYR A 86 -10.96 -15.62 3.26
N ARG A 87 -11.55 -16.78 2.94
CA ARG A 87 -11.97 -17.10 1.58
C ARG A 87 -13.25 -16.36 1.22
N ASN A 88 -13.25 -15.67 0.09
CA ASN A 88 -14.45 -15.10 -0.51
C ASN A 88 -15.31 -16.22 -1.13
N ARG A 89 -16.62 -16.20 -0.89
CA ARG A 89 -17.54 -17.21 -1.40
C ARG A 89 -18.27 -16.79 -2.68
N GLY A 90 -18.01 -15.59 -3.19
CA GLY A 90 -18.70 -15.01 -4.32
C GLY A 90 -20.17 -14.66 -4.06
N ASP A 91 -20.61 -14.71 -2.79
CA ASP A 91 -21.97 -14.37 -2.37
C ASP A 91 -22.00 -13.14 -1.42
N GLY A 92 -20.89 -12.41 -1.38
CA GLY A 92 -20.66 -11.27 -0.46
C GLY A 92 -20.30 -11.71 0.96
N THR A 93 -20.03 -13.00 1.21
CA THR A 93 -19.59 -13.51 2.53
C THR A 93 -18.26 -14.23 2.44
N PHE A 94 -17.53 -14.22 3.57
CA PHE A 94 -16.23 -14.86 3.69
C PHE A 94 -16.27 -16.03 4.69
N GLU A 95 -15.30 -16.94 4.55
CA GLU A 95 -15.07 -18.09 5.42
C GLU A 95 -13.63 -18.10 5.92
N ASP A 96 -13.42 -18.21 7.25
CA ASP A 96 -12.08 -18.42 7.82
C ASP A 96 -11.56 -19.80 7.43
N VAL A 97 -10.54 -19.81 6.58
CA VAL A 97 -9.88 -21.05 6.07
C VAL A 97 -8.45 -21.20 6.57
N THR A 98 -8.00 -20.37 7.48
CA THR A 98 -6.61 -20.28 7.98
C THR A 98 -6.01 -21.64 8.31
N THR A 99 -6.69 -22.43 9.13
CA THR A 99 -6.21 -23.76 9.53
C THR A 99 -6.18 -24.74 8.36
N LYS A 100 -7.21 -24.69 7.50
CA LYS A 100 -7.30 -25.55 6.30
C LYS A 100 -6.21 -25.23 5.30
N ALA A 101 -5.89 -23.94 5.16
CA ALA A 101 -4.84 -23.45 4.27
C ALA A 101 -3.42 -23.72 4.81
N GLY A 102 -3.26 -24.18 6.06
CA GLY A 102 -1.95 -24.51 6.64
C GLY A 102 -1.16 -23.29 7.12
N LEU A 103 -1.80 -22.14 7.23
CA LEU A 103 -1.16 -20.91 7.70
C LEU A 103 -1.09 -20.90 9.23
N GLN A 104 0.10 -20.79 9.78
CA GLN A 104 0.37 -20.84 11.22
C GLN A 104 1.49 -19.86 11.56
N ASP A 105 1.26 -18.57 11.42
CA ASP A 105 2.17 -17.56 11.94
C ASP A 105 1.92 -17.35 13.44
N ALA A 106 3.00 -17.38 14.21
CA ALA A 106 3.01 -17.12 15.64
C ALA A 106 3.95 -15.97 15.99
N ALA A 107 4.41 -15.20 14.99
CA ALA A 107 5.27 -14.03 15.14
C ALA A 107 4.45 -12.81 15.57
N TYR A 108 5.12 -11.69 15.71
CA TYR A 108 4.46 -10.38 15.87
C TYR A 108 4.33 -9.75 14.48
N GLY A 109 3.19 -10.00 13.84
CA GLY A 109 2.95 -9.64 12.45
C GLY A 109 2.88 -8.12 12.22
N MET A 110 3.39 -7.70 11.07
CA MET A 110 3.37 -6.31 10.61
C MET A 110 2.56 -6.17 9.33
N GLY A 111 2.99 -6.75 8.21
CA GLY A 111 2.39 -6.60 6.90
C GLY A 111 2.30 -7.90 6.11
N ALA A 112 1.53 -7.87 5.01
CA ALA A 112 1.36 -9.00 4.11
C ALA A 112 1.42 -8.55 2.65
N PHE A 113 2.14 -9.31 1.79
CA PHE A 113 2.45 -8.96 0.42
C PHE A 113 2.33 -10.19 -0.48
N ALA A 114 1.32 -10.16 -1.34
CA ALA A 114 0.98 -11.27 -2.22
C ALA A 114 1.64 -11.09 -3.60
N ALA A 115 2.17 -12.17 -4.17
CA ALA A 115 2.61 -12.27 -5.56
C ALA A 115 2.95 -13.73 -5.91
N ASP A 116 2.83 -14.12 -7.17
CA ASP A 116 3.32 -15.39 -7.71
C ASP A 116 4.83 -15.28 -7.98
N TYR A 117 5.66 -15.58 -6.96
CA TYR A 117 7.10 -15.40 -7.07
C TYR A 117 7.81 -16.52 -7.84
N ASP A 118 7.21 -17.73 -7.95
CA ASP A 118 7.82 -18.87 -8.65
C ASP A 118 7.17 -19.18 -10.00
N ASN A 119 6.29 -18.27 -10.48
CA ASN A 119 5.62 -18.29 -11.79
C ASN A 119 4.81 -19.57 -12.05
N ASP A 120 4.34 -20.27 -11.01
CA ASP A 120 3.56 -21.50 -11.17
C ASP A 120 2.05 -21.26 -11.37
N GLY A 121 1.59 -20.04 -11.16
CA GLY A 121 0.21 -19.59 -11.39
C GLY A 121 -0.63 -19.55 -10.11
N ASP A 122 -0.06 -19.92 -8.96
CA ASP A 122 -0.71 -19.86 -7.65
C ASP A 122 -0.08 -18.70 -6.84
N VAL A 123 -0.90 -17.78 -6.33
CA VAL A 123 -0.40 -16.58 -5.65
C VAL A 123 0.17 -16.93 -4.28
N ASP A 124 1.42 -16.54 -4.03
CA ASP A 124 2.16 -16.74 -2.79
C ASP A 124 2.01 -15.57 -1.82
N LEU A 125 2.53 -15.71 -0.60
CA LEU A 125 2.36 -14.72 0.44
C LEU A 125 3.67 -14.51 1.24
N TYR A 126 4.15 -13.26 1.28
CA TYR A 126 5.23 -12.86 2.17
C TYR A 126 4.70 -12.05 3.34
N VAL A 127 4.95 -12.50 4.57
CA VAL A 127 4.51 -11.85 5.81
C VAL A 127 5.71 -11.22 6.51
N THR A 128 5.65 -9.92 6.71
CA THR A 128 6.66 -9.18 7.47
C THR A 128 6.34 -9.17 8.96
N ASN A 129 7.38 -9.27 9.78
CA ASN A 129 7.25 -9.42 11.22
C ASN A 129 8.26 -8.53 11.99
N TRP A 130 7.95 -8.31 13.24
CA TRP A 130 8.97 -7.97 14.21
C TRP A 130 9.77 -9.24 14.54
N GLY A 131 10.97 -9.36 13.97
CA GLY A 131 11.78 -10.58 14.00
C GLY A 131 11.89 -11.23 12.62
N GLY A 132 11.70 -12.54 12.52
CA GLY A 132 11.82 -13.26 11.25
C GLY A 132 10.54 -13.16 10.40
N ASN A 133 10.70 -12.81 9.13
CA ASN A 133 9.62 -12.82 8.15
C ASN A 133 9.33 -14.24 7.65
N ILE A 134 8.19 -14.46 7.02
CA ILE A 134 7.77 -15.75 6.49
C ILE A 134 7.39 -15.64 5.02
N LEU A 135 7.92 -16.54 4.19
CA LEU A 135 7.46 -16.75 2.82
C LEU A 135 6.64 -18.05 2.80
N TYR A 136 5.37 -17.92 2.56
CA TYR A 136 4.44 -19.01 2.31
C TYR A 136 4.30 -19.23 0.81
N ARG A 137 4.75 -20.41 0.33
CA ARG A 137 4.44 -20.81 -1.02
C ARG A 137 3.07 -21.45 -1.07
N ASN A 138 2.25 -21.02 -2.03
CA ASN A 138 1.02 -21.69 -2.37
C ASN A 138 1.34 -23.00 -3.12
N GLU A 139 0.81 -24.12 -2.64
CA GLU A 139 1.04 -25.43 -3.25
C GLU A 139 -0.07 -25.78 -4.27
N GLY A 140 -0.91 -24.81 -4.61
CA GLY A 140 -2.17 -25.03 -5.27
C GLY A 140 -3.22 -25.70 -4.35
N HIS A 141 -4.41 -25.85 -4.84
CA HIS A 141 -5.50 -26.50 -4.10
C HIS A 141 -5.83 -25.86 -2.73
N GLY A 142 -5.48 -24.58 -2.56
CA GLY A 142 -5.81 -23.79 -1.37
C GLY A 142 -4.98 -24.12 -0.14
N THR A 143 -3.72 -24.51 -0.29
CA THR A 143 -2.82 -24.82 0.83
C THR A 143 -1.47 -24.13 0.67
N PHE A 144 -0.93 -23.65 1.78
CA PHE A 144 0.37 -22.98 1.84
C PHE A 144 1.40 -23.79 2.60
N ARG A 145 2.66 -23.58 2.26
CA ARG A 145 3.81 -24.15 2.96
C ARG A 145 4.85 -23.06 3.25
N ASP A 146 5.33 -22.99 4.49
CA ASP A 146 6.47 -22.18 4.85
C ASP A 146 7.74 -22.68 4.14
N VAL A 147 8.28 -21.84 3.25
CA VAL A 147 9.51 -22.10 2.49
C VAL A 147 10.63 -21.13 2.85
N THR A 148 10.45 -20.28 3.85
CA THR A 148 11.34 -19.19 4.25
C THR A 148 12.80 -19.58 4.35
N ALA A 149 13.08 -20.66 5.11
CA ALA A 149 14.45 -21.14 5.31
C ALA A 149 15.08 -21.69 4.03
N LYS A 150 14.28 -22.36 3.16
CA LYS A 150 14.72 -22.86 1.87
C LYS A 150 14.96 -21.72 0.90
N ALA A 151 14.06 -20.75 0.86
CA ALA A 151 14.14 -19.58 -0.01
C ALA A 151 15.26 -18.61 0.40
N GLY A 152 15.63 -18.57 1.69
CA GLY A 152 16.67 -17.70 2.21
C GLY A 152 16.25 -16.26 2.46
N VAL A 153 14.96 -16.01 2.71
CA VAL A 153 14.36 -14.64 2.78
C VAL A 153 13.87 -14.24 4.19
N ALA A 154 14.37 -14.87 5.24
CA ALA A 154 13.89 -14.66 6.62
C ALA A 154 14.04 -13.23 7.16
N ALA A 155 14.99 -12.44 6.67
CA ALA A 155 15.26 -11.05 7.03
C ALA A 155 15.03 -10.74 8.53
N SER A 156 15.89 -11.26 9.41
CA SER A 156 15.72 -11.36 10.87
C SER A 156 15.83 -10.03 11.65
N ALA A 157 15.24 -8.94 11.15
CA ALA A 157 15.15 -7.65 11.84
C ALA A 157 13.68 -7.19 11.87
N TRP A 158 13.38 -6.06 12.47
CA TRP A 158 12.04 -5.50 12.39
C TRP A 158 11.74 -5.03 10.97
N SER A 159 10.99 -5.86 10.24
CA SER A 159 10.51 -5.54 8.89
C SER A 159 9.11 -4.96 8.96
N THR A 160 8.83 -3.97 8.15
CA THR A 160 7.54 -3.29 8.02
C THR A 160 6.87 -3.66 6.72
N ALA A 161 7.28 -3.09 5.62
CA ALA A 161 6.70 -3.34 4.31
C ALA A 161 7.57 -4.27 3.45
N ALA A 162 7.02 -4.71 2.33
CA ALA A 162 7.74 -5.30 1.22
C ALA A 162 7.13 -4.87 -0.12
N ALA A 163 7.87 -5.07 -1.19
CA ALA A 163 7.38 -4.88 -2.54
C ALA A 163 8.03 -5.90 -3.47
N TRP A 164 7.25 -6.43 -4.41
CA TRP A 164 7.72 -7.34 -5.43
C TRP A 164 7.94 -6.57 -6.75
N GLY A 165 9.02 -6.88 -7.47
CA GLY A 165 9.33 -6.28 -8.76
C GLY A 165 10.44 -7.03 -9.46
N ASP A 166 10.39 -7.11 -10.78
CA ASP A 166 11.43 -7.69 -11.61
C ASP A 166 12.49 -6.61 -11.88
N VAL A 167 13.52 -6.50 -11.01
CA VAL A 167 14.44 -5.36 -11.03
C VAL A 167 15.54 -5.49 -12.08
N ASP A 168 15.82 -6.71 -12.59
CA ASP A 168 16.85 -6.95 -13.61
C ASP A 168 16.30 -7.43 -14.95
N GLY A 169 14.97 -7.54 -15.10
CA GLY A 169 14.28 -7.85 -16.35
C GLY A 169 14.39 -9.32 -16.74
N ASP A 170 14.59 -10.23 -15.78
CA ASP A 170 14.77 -11.66 -16.05
C ASP A 170 13.45 -12.47 -16.03
N GLY A 171 12.34 -11.83 -15.72
CA GLY A 171 11.00 -12.42 -15.70
C GLY A 171 10.61 -13.08 -14.37
N TRP A 172 11.44 -12.93 -13.34
CA TRP A 172 11.17 -13.40 -11.98
C TRP A 172 11.01 -12.22 -11.02
N LEU A 173 10.03 -12.30 -10.14
CA LEU A 173 9.83 -11.25 -9.15
C LEU A 173 10.91 -11.32 -8.06
N ASP A 174 11.64 -10.21 -7.90
CA ASP A 174 12.54 -9.96 -6.78
C ASP A 174 11.77 -9.38 -5.59
N LEU A 175 12.34 -9.53 -4.40
CA LEU A 175 11.69 -9.11 -3.16
C LEU A 175 12.50 -7.99 -2.49
N PHE A 176 11.91 -6.81 -2.40
CA PHE A 176 12.44 -5.72 -1.58
C PHE A 176 11.75 -5.73 -0.21
N VAL A 177 12.53 -5.79 0.87
CA VAL A 177 12.04 -5.80 2.25
C VAL A 177 12.43 -4.52 2.96
N VAL A 178 11.44 -3.79 3.42
CA VAL A 178 11.58 -2.54 4.16
C VAL A 178 11.81 -2.83 5.64
N ARG A 179 12.83 -2.20 6.20
CA ARG A 179 13.15 -2.26 7.63
C ARG A 179 12.98 -0.89 8.29
N TYR A 180 12.47 -0.91 9.53
CA TYR A 180 12.14 0.34 10.19
C TYR A 180 13.31 0.91 10.98
N VAL A 181 13.56 0.42 12.17
CA VAL A 181 14.60 0.92 13.08
C VAL A 181 15.40 -0.22 13.71
N ASP A 182 16.60 0.10 14.17
CA ASP A 182 17.33 -0.78 15.08
C ASP A 182 16.76 -0.64 16.50
N ASP A 183 15.94 -1.59 16.89
CA ASP A 183 15.29 -1.67 18.19
C ASP A 183 16.04 -2.54 19.21
N SER A 184 17.29 -2.90 18.94
CA SER A 184 18.12 -3.74 19.81
C SER A 184 18.23 -3.23 21.26
N ARG A 185 18.03 -1.91 21.47
CA ARG A 185 18.05 -1.25 22.76
C ARG A 185 16.67 -0.88 23.30
N GLU A 186 15.58 -1.35 22.69
CA GLU A 186 14.20 -1.00 23.07
C GLU A 186 13.96 -1.16 24.58
N LYS A 187 14.42 -2.27 25.17
CA LYS A 187 14.26 -2.56 26.60
C LYS A 187 14.95 -1.58 27.53
N ASP A 188 15.98 -0.87 27.03
CA ASP A 188 16.80 0.06 27.82
C ASP A 188 16.29 1.51 27.74
N LEU A 189 15.31 1.76 26.85
CA LEU A 189 14.77 3.09 26.62
C LEU A 189 13.64 3.42 27.61
N PHE A 190 13.67 4.64 28.10
CA PHE A 190 12.57 5.23 28.86
C PHE A 190 12.10 6.51 28.18
N CYS A 191 10.87 6.50 27.70
CA CYS A 191 10.21 7.70 27.19
C CYS A 191 8.97 7.98 28.04
N GLY A 192 8.74 9.26 28.36
CA GLY A 192 7.65 9.67 29.22
C GLY A 192 8.07 10.72 30.24
N ASP A 193 7.32 10.82 31.34
CA ASP A 193 7.58 11.73 32.42
C ASP A 193 8.38 11.02 33.53
N ALA A 194 9.66 11.33 33.62
CA ALA A 194 10.56 10.74 34.61
C ALA A 194 10.20 11.11 36.06
N ALA A 195 9.53 12.24 36.31
CA ALA A 195 9.15 12.68 37.67
C ALA A 195 7.98 11.84 38.21
N THR A 196 7.06 11.42 37.36
CA THR A 196 5.90 10.60 37.74
C THR A 196 6.12 9.11 37.46
N GLY A 197 7.17 8.74 36.72
CA GLY A 197 7.39 7.38 36.25
C GLY A 197 6.43 6.95 35.13
N ARG A 198 5.58 7.84 34.62
CA ARG A 198 4.62 7.54 33.58
C ARG A 198 5.34 7.37 32.24
N ARG A 199 5.19 6.18 31.65
CA ARG A 199 5.74 5.85 30.32
C ARG A 199 4.80 6.30 29.21
N THR A 200 5.38 6.54 28.04
CA THR A 200 4.70 6.71 26.73
C THR A 200 5.56 6.04 25.67
N TYR A 201 5.02 5.81 24.48
CA TYR A 201 5.81 5.31 23.36
C TYR A 201 6.97 6.24 23.04
N CYS A 202 8.14 5.68 22.76
CA CYS A 202 9.25 6.43 22.23
C CYS A 202 8.97 6.85 20.78
N THR A 203 9.43 8.05 20.42
CA THR A 203 9.40 8.47 19.02
C THR A 203 10.55 7.83 18.24
N PRO A 204 10.46 7.65 16.92
CA PRO A 204 11.50 7.03 16.11
C PRO A 204 12.84 7.80 16.11
N ILE A 205 12.85 9.05 16.59
CA ILE A 205 14.06 9.88 16.70
C ILE A 205 15.16 9.22 17.57
N VAL A 206 14.76 8.48 18.62
CA VAL A 206 15.71 7.88 19.57
C VAL A 206 16.33 6.56 19.07
N TYR A 207 15.86 6.04 17.96
CA TYR A 207 16.33 4.79 17.38
C TYR A 207 17.24 5.07 16.17
N PRO A 208 18.33 4.29 15.99
CA PRO A 208 19.07 4.31 14.74
C PRO A 208 18.18 3.77 13.59
N GLY A 209 18.41 4.30 12.39
CA GLY A 209 17.84 3.72 11.17
C GLY A 209 18.52 2.39 10.80
N THR A 210 17.93 1.69 9.84
CA THR A 210 18.45 0.43 9.32
C THR A 210 18.57 0.45 7.80
N VAL A 211 19.26 -0.56 7.24
CA VAL A 211 19.35 -0.78 5.78
C VAL A 211 18.24 -1.75 5.38
N ASN A 212 17.50 -1.41 4.33
CA ASN A 212 16.55 -2.30 3.68
C ASN A 212 17.26 -3.45 2.95
N VAL A 213 16.55 -4.50 2.57
CA VAL A 213 17.15 -5.67 1.90
C VAL A 213 16.50 -5.90 0.56
N LEU A 214 17.32 -6.14 -0.45
CA LEU A 214 16.88 -6.60 -1.77
C LEU A 214 17.32 -8.05 -1.97
N PHE A 215 16.35 -8.94 -2.14
CA PHE A 215 16.55 -10.35 -2.47
C PHE A 215 16.25 -10.57 -3.95
N ARG A 216 17.28 -10.97 -4.71
CA ARG A 216 17.13 -11.36 -6.12
C ARG A 216 16.63 -12.78 -6.21
N ASN A 217 15.57 -13.01 -6.98
CA ASN A 217 15.06 -14.34 -7.29
C ASN A 217 16.00 -15.07 -8.27
N ARG A 218 16.24 -16.36 -8.03
CA ARG A 218 17.09 -17.20 -8.89
C ARG A 218 16.30 -18.07 -9.86
N GLY A 219 14.96 -18.02 -9.81
CA GLY A 219 14.09 -18.84 -10.62
C GLY A 219 14.07 -20.34 -10.24
N ASP A 220 14.65 -20.71 -9.10
CA ASP A 220 14.67 -22.08 -8.59
C ASP A 220 13.98 -22.22 -7.22
N GLY A 221 13.22 -21.19 -6.84
CA GLY A 221 12.56 -21.08 -5.53
C GLY A 221 13.49 -20.64 -4.40
N THR A 222 14.68 -20.11 -4.74
CA THR A 222 15.62 -19.50 -3.78
C THR A 222 15.99 -18.09 -4.19
N PHE A 223 16.41 -17.30 -3.21
CA PHE A 223 16.80 -15.91 -3.41
C PHE A 223 18.26 -15.67 -3.00
N GLU A 224 18.83 -14.59 -3.50
CA GLU A 224 20.15 -14.07 -3.14
C GLU A 224 20.02 -12.66 -2.58
N ASP A 225 20.57 -12.41 -1.39
CA ASP A 225 20.71 -11.03 -0.89
C ASP A 225 21.70 -10.26 -1.78
N VAL A 226 21.18 -9.31 -2.52
CA VAL A 226 21.96 -8.48 -3.47
C VAL A 226 22.07 -7.02 -2.99
N THR A 227 21.69 -6.71 -1.76
CA THR A 227 21.64 -5.35 -1.20
C THR A 227 22.94 -4.57 -1.44
N VAL A 228 24.09 -5.18 -1.16
CA VAL A 228 25.40 -4.55 -1.37
C VAL A 228 25.71 -4.39 -2.86
N ARG A 229 25.46 -5.44 -3.65
CA ARG A 229 25.76 -5.43 -5.09
C ARG A 229 24.87 -4.45 -5.85
N SER A 230 23.63 -4.29 -5.42
CA SER A 230 22.68 -3.34 -6.01
C SER A 230 22.93 -1.88 -5.62
N GLY A 231 23.80 -1.62 -4.61
CA GLY A 231 24.14 -0.26 -4.16
C GLY A 231 23.19 0.30 -3.09
N LEU A 232 22.24 -0.50 -2.57
CA LEU A 232 21.25 -0.07 -1.57
C LEU A 232 21.76 -0.10 -0.12
N ASP A 233 22.94 -0.69 0.13
CA ASP A 233 23.54 -0.85 1.47
C ASP A 233 23.94 0.47 2.15
N ARG A 234 24.00 1.56 1.40
CA ARG A 234 24.35 2.90 1.91
C ARG A 234 23.16 3.72 2.38
N ALA A 235 21.96 3.31 2.00
CA ALA A 235 20.72 4.00 2.34
C ALA A 235 20.23 3.51 3.71
N VAL A 236 20.62 4.23 4.75
CA VAL A 236 20.17 3.96 6.14
C VAL A 236 18.92 4.80 6.40
N GLY A 237 17.77 4.14 6.50
CA GLY A 237 16.47 4.79 6.64
C GLY A 237 15.66 4.27 7.83
N LYS A 238 14.42 4.69 7.87
CA LYS A 238 13.37 4.23 8.80
C LYS A 238 12.11 3.94 8.00
N GLY A 239 12.23 2.95 7.11
CA GLY A 239 11.21 2.68 6.12
C GLY A 239 9.90 2.14 6.69
N LEU A 240 8.78 2.61 6.18
CA LEU A 240 7.43 2.18 6.55
C LEU A 240 6.60 1.74 5.34
N GLY A 241 6.84 2.29 4.17
CA GLY A 241 6.19 1.92 2.92
C GLY A 241 7.20 1.87 1.77
N ALA A 242 6.90 1.10 0.74
CA ALA A 242 7.68 1.09 -0.51
C ALA A 242 6.79 0.78 -1.70
N VAL A 243 7.18 1.30 -2.87
CA VAL A 243 6.52 1.02 -4.14
C VAL A 243 7.54 0.96 -5.27
N PHE A 244 7.39 -0.02 -6.15
CA PHE A 244 8.07 -0.03 -7.43
C PHE A 244 7.23 0.71 -8.48
N LEU A 245 7.88 1.61 -9.24
CA LEU A 245 7.26 2.39 -10.30
C LEU A 245 8.31 2.72 -11.36
N ASP A 246 7.88 2.95 -12.60
CA ASP A 246 8.77 3.38 -13.70
C ASP A 246 8.63 4.90 -13.87
N ILE A 247 9.56 5.67 -13.29
CA ILE A 247 9.48 7.15 -13.26
C ILE A 247 9.85 7.80 -14.59
N GLU A 248 10.53 7.08 -15.49
CA GLU A 248 11.08 7.61 -16.74
C GLU A 248 10.56 6.86 -17.99
N PRO A 249 9.46 6.14 -17.96
CA PRO A 249 8.92 5.08 -18.82
C PRO A 249 9.96 4.35 -19.68
N ASP A 250 11.04 3.84 -19.04
CA ASP A 250 12.11 3.09 -19.69
C ASP A 250 11.98 1.56 -19.53
N GLY A 251 10.94 1.12 -18.82
CA GLY A 251 10.60 -0.28 -18.57
C GLY A 251 11.39 -0.92 -17.43
N LYS A 252 12.11 -0.13 -16.62
CA LYS A 252 12.82 -0.60 -15.43
C LYS A 252 12.11 -0.08 -14.19
N PRO A 253 11.71 -0.95 -13.26
CA PRO A 253 11.05 -0.51 -12.05
C PRO A 253 12.04 0.21 -11.13
N ASP A 254 11.84 1.51 -10.95
CA ASP A 254 12.49 2.32 -9.92
C ASP A 254 11.84 2.04 -8.56
N LEU A 255 12.48 2.49 -7.49
CA LEU A 255 12.03 2.18 -6.13
C LEU A 255 11.89 3.45 -5.29
N TYR A 256 10.69 3.69 -4.74
CA TYR A 256 10.46 4.69 -3.72
C TYR A 256 10.27 4.04 -2.35
N VAL A 257 10.82 4.68 -1.30
CA VAL A 257 10.67 4.24 0.10
C VAL A 257 10.27 5.43 0.97
N ALA A 258 9.09 5.36 1.56
CA ALA A 258 8.63 6.31 2.56
C ALA A 258 9.32 6.03 3.90
N ASN A 259 9.97 7.03 4.46
CA ASN A 259 10.74 6.94 5.69
C ASN A 259 10.16 7.85 6.79
N ASP A 260 10.23 7.40 8.03
CA ASP A 260 9.76 8.13 9.20
C ASP A 260 10.85 9.07 9.75
N LEU A 261 10.63 10.38 9.62
CA LEU A 261 11.50 11.47 10.11
C LEU A 261 12.94 11.47 9.55
N VAL A 262 13.15 10.80 8.44
CA VAL A 262 14.39 10.91 7.66
C VAL A 262 14.00 11.03 6.17
N VAL A 263 14.98 11.36 5.31
CA VAL A 263 14.74 11.53 3.86
C VAL A 263 14.01 10.33 3.29
N ASN A 264 12.94 10.54 2.53
CA ASN A 264 12.37 9.50 1.69
C ASN A 264 13.36 9.12 0.59
N PHE A 265 13.45 7.83 0.27
CA PHE A 265 14.38 7.40 -0.76
C PHE A 265 13.68 7.25 -2.11
N LEU A 266 14.33 7.75 -3.16
CA LEU A 266 14.01 7.43 -4.54
C LEU A 266 15.27 6.91 -5.22
N PHE A 267 15.19 5.68 -5.69
CA PHE A 267 16.28 4.98 -6.34
C PHE A 267 15.94 4.74 -7.80
N ARG A 268 16.76 5.29 -8.71
CA ARG A 268 16.70 4.99 -10.14
C ARG A 268 17.30 3.63 -10.41
N ASN A 269 16.60 2.77 -11.13
CA ASN A 269 17.05 1.44 -11.50
C ASN A 269 17.86 1.46 -12.80
N LEU A 270 19.08 0.97 -12.73
CA LEU A 270 20.01 0.85 -13.87
C LEU A 270 20.11 -0.61 -14.37
N GLY A 271 19.07 -1.44 -14.16
CA GLY A 271 19.03 -2.88 -14.48
C GLY A 271 19.63 -3.73 -13.34
N GLY A 272 18.96 -3.73 -12.18
CA GLY A 272 19.37 -4.45 -10.95
C GLY A 272 20.43 -3.74 -10.11
N ARG A 273 20.86 -2.54 -10.53
CA ARG A 273 21.67 -1.60 -9.73
C ARG A 273 20.91 -0.30 -9.56
N PHE A 274 20.98 0.27 -8.39
CA PHE A 274 20.24 1.46 -8.04
C PHE A 274 21.16 2.66 -7.81
N GLU A 275 20.72 3.81 -8.32
CA GLU A 275 21.30 5.12 -8.06
C GLU A 275 20.38 5.89 -7.11
N ASP A 276 20.91 6.34 -5.99
CA ASP A 276 20.15 7.19 -5.07
C ASP A 276 20.00 8.61 -5.63
N ILE A 277 18.79 8.94 -6.05
CA ILE A 277 18.41 10.26 -6.56
C ILE A 277 17.48 11.01 -5.60
N SER A 278 17.31 10.54 -4.36
CA SER A 278 16.37 11.07 -3.36
C SER A 278 16.43 12.60 -3.20
N VAL A 279 17.64 13.14 -3.13
CA VAL A 279 17.85 14.59 -2.92
C VAL A 279 17.67 15.38 -4.22
N VAL A 280 18.18 14.86 -5.33
CA VAL A 280 18.16 15.61 -6.61
C VAL A 280 16.83 15.51 -7.33
N SER A 281 16.02 14.50 -7.02
CA SER A 281 14.70 14.33 -7.61
C SER A 281 13.67 15.34 -7.12
N GLY A 282 13.83 15.88 -5.90
CA GLY A 282 12.82 16.71 -5.24
C GLY A 282 11.75 15.94 -4.46
N ALA A 283 11.74 14.59 -4.49
CA ALA A 283 10.73 13.76 -3.84
C ALA A 283 11.14 13.22 -2.45
N GLY A 284 12.24 13.69 -1.89
CA GLY A 284 12.76 13.23 -0.59
C GLY A 284 12.39 14.09 0.61
N PHE A 285 11.84 15.29 0.41
CA PHE A 285 11.65 16.33 1.41
C PHE A 285 10.38 17.14 1.16
N ASP A 286 9.94 17.88 2.19
CA ASP A 286 8.96 18.95 2.03
C ASP A 286 9.54 20.15 1.23
N PRO A 287 8.72 21.13 0.81
CA PRO A 287 9.21 22.31 0.08
C PRO A 287 10.21 23.18 0.82
N LEU A 288 10.38 22.98 2.13
CA LEU A 288 11.34 23.70 2.96
C LEU A 288 12.65 22.90 3.16
N GLY A 289 12.72 21.69 2.59
CA GLY A 289 13.88 20.80 2.71
C GLY A 289 13.94 20.01 4.02
N ASN A 290 12.81 19.82 4.71
CA ASN A 290 12.74 19.00 5.92
C ASN A 290 12.27 17.58 5.56
N PRO A 291 12.86 16.54 6.15
CA PRO A 291 12.29 15.20 6.09
C PRO A 291 11.00 15.14 6.93
N GLN A 292 10.03 14.38 6.47
CA GLN A 292 8.74 14.17 7.13
C GLN A 292 8.59 12.73 7.65
N GLY A 293 7.52 12.47 8.38
CA GLY A 293 7.17 11.14 8.89
C GLY A 293 6.38 10.37 7.85
N GLY A 294 7.03 9.96 6.75
CA GLY A 294 6.42 9.21 5.66
C GLY A 294 6.04 7.77 6.07
N MET A 295 4.82 7.34 5.74
CA MET A 295 4.26 6.04 6.10
C MET A 295 3.78 5.26 4.87
N GLY A 296 2.50 5.36 4.51
CA GLY A 296 1.97 4.75 3.30
C GLY A 296 2.35 5.54 2.05
N VAL A 297 2.59 4.83 0.95
CA VAL A 297 2.94 5.41 -0.35
C VAL A 297 2.22 4.69 -1.47
N ASP A 298 1.79 5.45 -2.47
CA ASP A 298 1.25 4.90 -3.72
C ASP A 298 1.66 5.77 -4.91
N ALA A 299 1.52 5.23 -6.14
CA ALA A 299 1.93 5.87 -7.37
C ALA A 299 0.89 5.71 -8.47
N GLY A 300 0.61 6.79 -9.21
CA GLY A 300 -0.32 6.78 -10.32
C GLY A 300 -0.25 8.07 -11.14
N ASP A 301 -0.83 8.06 -12.32
CA ASP A 301 -1.00 9.25 -13.18
C ASP A 301 -2.18 10.07 -12.65
N LEU A 302 -1.90 11.17 -11.95
CA LEU A 302 -2.91 11.95 -11.22
C LEU A 302 -3.41 13.18 -11.98
N ASP A 303 -2.66 13.64 -12.98
CA ASP A 303 -3.05 14.82 -13.78
C ASP A 303 -3.26 14.52 -15.28
N GLY A 304 -3.21 13.24 -15.65
CA GLY A 304 -3.49 12.76 -17.01
C GLY A 304 -2.39 13.06 -18.02
N ASP A 305 -1.17 13.39 -17.57
CA ASP A 305 -0.03 13.67 -18.44
C ASP A 305 0.72 12.41 -18.90
N GLY A 306 0.38 11.27 -18.30
CA GLY A 306 0.93 9.98 -18.61
C GLY A 306 2.18 9.62 -17.81
N LEU A 307 2.69 10.44 -16.92
CA LEU A 307 3.76 10.12 -15.98
C LEU A 307 3.16 9.65 -14.65
N LEU A 308 3.93 8.91 -13.89
CA LEU A 308 3.48 8.43 -12.57
C LEU A 308 3.91 9.43 -11.50
N ASP A 309 2.94 9.99 -10.81
CA ASP A 309 3.13 10.81 -9.63
C ASP A 309 3.26 9.95 -8.38
N LEU A 310 3.72 10.54 -7.27
CA LEU A 310 3.85 9.89 -5.97
C LEU A 310 2.97 10.60 -4.94
N VAL A 311 2.33 9.83 -4.08
CA VAL A 311 1.62 10.34 -2.90
C VAL A 311 2.12 9.62 -1.64
N VAL A 312 2.32 10.38 -0.54
CA VAL A 312 2.82 9.85 0.73
C VAL A 312 1.94 10.34 1.87
N ALA A 313 1.53 9.42 2.74
CA ALA A 313 0.83 9.75 3.98
C ALA A 313 1.84 10.07 5.09
N ASN A 314 1.60 11.17 5.82
CA ASN A 314 2.55 11.69 6.80
C ASN A 314 1.96 11.84 8.20
N TYR A 315 2.82 12.25 9.15
CA TYR A 315 2.50 12.46 10.55
C TYR A 315 1.74 13.79 10.78
N GLU A 316 1.15 14.00 11.99
CA GLU A 316 0.49 15.25 12.35
C GLU A 316 1.44 16.46 12.31
N ASN A 317 0.93 17.64 11.94
CA ASN A 317 1.65 18.89 11.69
C ASN A 317 2.57 18.87 10.46
N GLU A 318 2.39 17.89 9.59
CA GLU A 318 2.99 17.78 8.27
C GLU A 318 1.87 17.73 7.23
N THR A 319 2.17 17.92 5.96
CA THR A 319 1.23 17.69 4.87
C THR A 319 1.36 16.25 4.36
N ASN A 320 0.26 15.60 3.97
CA ASN A 320 0.43 14.47 3.05
C ASN A 320 1.05 15.00 1.77
N GLU A 321 2.01 14.28 1.22
CA GLU A 321 2.76 14.74 0.06
C GLU A 321 2.11 14.26 -1.24
N HIS A 322 2.12 15.15 -2.24
CA HIS A 322 1.84 14.89 -3.62
C HIS A 322 3.00 15.44 -4.44
N TYR A 323 3.84 14.55 -4.93
CA TYR A 323 4.96 14.84 -5.81
C TYR A 323 4.55 14.60 -7.25
N ARG A 324 4.38 15.68 -8.03
CA ARG A 324 4.09 15.62 -9.46
C ARG A 324 5.37 15.31 -10.23
N ASN A 325 5.33 14.30 -11.07
CA ASN A 325 6.44 13.91 -11.93
C ASN A 325 6.57 14.88 -13.12
N LEU A 326 7.76 15.47 -13.28
CA LEU A 326 8.07 16.37 -14.39
C LEU A 326 8.87 15.68 -15.51
N GLY A 327 9.03 14.37 -15.41
CA GLY A 327 9.91 13.56 -16.28
C GLY A 327 11.37 13.62 -15.86
N SER A 328 12.16 12.70 -16.42
CA SER A 328 13.61 12.59 -16.17
C SER A 328 13.98 12.43 -14.69
N GLY A 329 13.09 11.81 -13.88
CA GLY A 329 13.31 11.56 -12.45
C GLY A 329 13.25 12.83 -11.57
N VAL A 330 12.63 13.90 -12.05
CA VAL A 330 12.43 15.17 -11.32
C VAL A 330 10.98 15.31 -10.92
N PHE A 331 10.74 15.68 -9.66
CA PHE A 331 9.42 15.88 -9.10
C PHE A 331 9.26 17.29 -8.54
N GLU A 332 8.03 17.79 -8.57
CA GLU A 332 7.61 19.03 -7.92
C GLU A 332 6.65 18.69 -6.78
N ASP A 333 6.94 19.15 -5.57
CA ASP A 333 5.97 19.07 -4.48
C ASP A 333 4.80 20.03 -4.73
N VAL A 334 3.64 19.46 -5.02
CA VAL A 334 2.39 20.18 -5.26
C VAL A 334 1.36 19.95 -4.13
N SER A 335 1.76 19.38 -3.00
CA SER A 335 0.89 18.98 -1.89
C SER A 335 -0.11 20.06 -1.46
N VAL A 336 0.36 21.29 -1.30
CA VAL A 336 -0.49 22.44 -0.91
C VAL A 336 -1.29 22.95 -2.11
N SER A 337 -0.65 23.10 -3.26
CA SER A 337 -1.28 23.68 -4.46
C SER A 337 -2.30 22.74 -5.11
N SER A 338 -2.13 21.42 -4.94
CA SER A 338 -3.09 20.41 -5.37
C SER A 338 -4.28 20.26 -4.42
N GLY A 339 -4.15 20.71 -3.16
CA GLY A 339 -5.15 20.50 -2.11
C GLY A 339 -4.98 19.19 -1.35
N PHE A 340 -4.10 18.29 -1.79
CA PHE A 340 -3.89 16.97 -1.19
C PHE A 340 -3.45 17.05 0.29
N GLY A 341 -2.51 17.94 0.60
CA GLY A 341 -1.98 18.10 1.96
C GLY A 341 -2.84 18.95 2.91
N LEU A 342 -3.82 19.71 2.41
CA LEU A 342 -4.47 20.78 3.19
C LEU A 342 -5.34 20.28 4.37
N ARG A 343 -5.92 19.09 4.28
CA ARG A 343 -6.86 18.54 5.29
C ARG A 343 -6.21 17.64 6.31
N HIS A 344 -4.95 17.31 6.13
CA HIS A 344 -4.25 16.32 6.95
C HIS A 344 -3.67 16.87 8.26
N TRP A 345 -3.35 18.14 8.37
CA TRP A 345 -2.56 18.77 9.43
C TRP A 345 -2.76 18.27 10.88
N SER A 346 -3.95 17.82 11.24
CA SER A 346 -4.27 17.32 12.58
C SER A 346 -4.44 15.80 12.64
N LEU A 347 -4.16 15.10 11.55
CA LEU A 347 -4.32 13.66 11.43
C LEU A 347 -2.94 12.99 11.34
N VAL A 348 -2.92 11.69 11.51
CA VAL A 348 -1.76 10.84 11.28
C VAL A 348 -2.16 9.81 10.25
N GLY A 349 -1.66 9.95 9.02
CA GLY A 349 -1.99 9.07 7.91
C GLY A 349 -1.12 7.81 7.93
N PHE A 350 -1.72 6.67 7.56
CA PHE A 350 -1.03 5.40 7.41
C PHE A 350 -1.31 4.78 6.06
N GLY A 351 -2.29 3.89 5.95
CA GLY A 351 -2.67 3.30 4.68
C GLY A 351 -3.12 4.36 3.70
N LEU A 352 -2.52 4.37 2.51
CA LEU A 352 -2.84 5.28 1.43
C LEU A 352 -2.98 4.49 0.15
N ASN A 353 -4.11 4.65 -0.54
CA ASN A 353 -4.39 3.96 -1.79
C ASN A 353 -4.95 4.92 -2.82
N LEU A 354 -4.49 4.78 -4.04
CA LEU A 354 -5.08 5.41 -5.22
C LEU A 354 -6.12 4.48 -5.83
N LEU A 355 -7.30 5.00 -6.11
CA LEU A 355 -8.43 4.26 -6.66
C LEU A 355 -9.39 5.23 -7.38
N ASP A 356 -10.07 4.76 -8.40
CA ASP A 356 -11.06 5.52 -9.16
C ASP A 356 -12.45 5.22 -8.59
N VAL A 357 -12.92 6.04 -7.63
CA VAL A 357 -14.09 5.68 -6.80
C VAL A 357 -15.43 5.81 -7.50
N ASP A 358 -15.54 6.60 -8.58
CA ASP A 358 -16.78 6.84 -9.31
C ASP A 358 -16.72 6.45 -10.80
N ALA A 359 -15.64 5.73 -11.14
CA ALA A 359 -15.38 5.23 -12.48
C ALA A 359 -15.35 6.32 -13.57
N ASP A 360 -14.89 7.54 -13.22
CA ASP A 360 -14.73 8.64 -14.17
C ASP A 360 -13.37 8.64 -14.91
N GLY A 361 -12.46 7.75 -14.49
CA GLY A 361 -11.13 7.53 -15.05
C GLY A 361 -10.02 8.26 -14.32
N ASP A 362 -10.32 9.15 -13.37
CA ASP A 362 -9.36 9.87 -12.55
C ASP A 362 -9.07 9.10 -11.26
N LEU A 363 -7.81 9.08 -10.83
CA LEU A 363 -7.46 8.40 -9.57
C LEU A 363 -7.69 9.33 -8.39
N ASP A 364 -8.58 8.94 -7.52
CA ASP A 364 -8.82 9.49 -6.19
C ASP A 364 -7.86 8.88 -5.17
N ALA A 365 -7.93 9.33 -3.90
CA ALA A 365 -7.13 8.74 -2.85
C ALA A 365 -7.93 8.47 -1.57
N PHE A 366 -7.71 7.30 -0.98
CA PHE A 366 -8.17 6.94 0.37
C PHE A 366 -6.99 6.98 1.34
N ILE A 367 -7.21 7.53 2.57
CA ILE A 367 -6.18 7.57 3.61
C ILE A 367 -6.77 7.08 4.93
N ALA A 368 -6.24 5.97 5.44
CA ALA A 368 -6.55 5.47 6.78
C ALA A 368 -5.77 6.27 7.81
N ASN A 369 -6.46 6.85 8.78
CA ASN A 369 -5.88 7.70 9.81
C ASN A 369 -6.01 7.07 11.20
N GLY A 370 -5.01 7.33 12.07
CA GLY A 370 -5.05 6.89 13.46
C GLY A 370 -3.76 7.25 14.19
N HIS A 371 -3.87 7.90 15.36
CA HIS A 371 -2.70 8.36 16.09
C HIS A 371 -1.90 7.19 16.72
N VAL A 372 -0.60 7.38 16.93
CA VAL A 372 0.29 6.42 17.61
C VAL A 372 0.23 6.54 19.13
N PHE A 373 -0.11 7.72 19.65
CA PHE A 373 -0.24 7.99 21.08
C PHE A 373 -1.71 8.01 21.50
N GLU A 374 -2.06 7.25 22.55
CA GLU A 374 -3.42 7.23 23.13
C GLU A 374 -3.83 8.60 23.68
N GLU A 375 -2.87 9.37 24.15
CA GLU A 375 -3.05 10.76 24.58
C GLU A 375 -2.18 11.68 23.71
N PRO A 376 -2.71 12.13 22.56
CA PRO A 376 -1.98 13.05 21.71
C PRO A 376 -1.57 14.32 22.45
N ARG A 377 -0.34 14.78 22.24
CA ARG A 377 0.21 15.95 22.94
C ARG A 377 -0.44 17.26 22.51
N ARG A 378 -1.07 17.27 21.35
CA ARG A 378 -1.73 18.45 20.79
C ARG A 378 -3.14 18.62 21.37
N GLN A 379 -3.50 19.85 21.73
CA GLN A 379 -4.87 20.18 22.07
C GLN A 379 -5.80 19.91 20.87
N GLY A 380 -6.80 19.05 21.05
CA GLY A 380 -7.73 18.64 19.99
C GLY A 380 -7.31 17.42 19.17
N GLY A 381 -6.13 16.85 19.40
CA GLY A 381 -5.74 15.56 18.80
C GLY A 381 -6.58 14.42 19.36
N ALA A 382 -6.92 13.43 18.52
CA ALA A 382 -7.65 12.24 18.91
C ALA A 382 -6.85 10.99 18.55
N TYR A 383 -6.87 9.96 19.42
CA TYR A 383 -6.23 8.67 19.15
C TYR A 383 -6.90 7.94 17.98
N ALA A 384 -8.22 7.79 18.05
CA ALA A 384 -9.02 7.30 16.95
C ALA A 384 -9.37 8.46 16.01
N GLN A 385 -9.14 8.29 14.72
CA GLN A 385 -9.31 9.34 13.70
C GLN A 385 -10.19 8.83 12.56
N LYS A 386 -10.89 9.74 11.89
CA LYS A 386 -11.69 9.42 10.70
C LYS A 386 -10.77 9.26 9.49
N PRO A 387 -11.04 8.31 8.58
CA PRO A 387 -10.34 8.24 7.32
C PRO A 387 -10.66 9.43 6.42
N LEU A 388 -9.84 9.67 5.40
CA LEU A 388 -10.07 10.67 4.38
C LEU A 388 -10.35 9.99 3.03
N LEU A 389 -11.27 10.58 2.27
CA LEU A 389 -11.44 10.35 0.85
C LEU A 389 -11.17 11.67 0.14
N MET A 390 -10.19 11.65 -0.77
CA MET A 390 -9.70 12.81 -1.51
C MET A 390 -10.08 12.62 -2.97
N TRP A 391 -11.00 13.44 -3.47
CA TRP A 391 -11.48 13.43 -4.84
C TRP A 391 -10.57 14.23 -5.74
N ASN A 392 -10.17 13.66 -6.86
CA ASN A 392 -9.38 14.28 -7.91
C ASN A 392 -10.31 14.86 -8.99
N ASP A 393 -9.91 15.96 -9.59
CA ASP A 393 -10.65 16.57 -10.72
C ASP A 393 -10.05 16.21 -12.10
N GLY A 394 -9.15 15.21 -12.15
CA GLY A 394 -8.44 14.77 -13.34
C GLY A 394 -7.32 15.69 -13.80
N ALA A 395 -7.02 16.73 -13.03
CA ALA A 395 -5.89 17.63 -13.25
C ALA A 395 -4.97 17.71 -12.02
N GLY A 396 -4.97 16.65 -11.20
CA GLY A 396 -4.17 16.55 -9.97
C GLY A 396 -4.61 17.51 -8.87
N LYS A 397 -5.89 17.95 -8.85
CA LYS A 397 -6.45 18.79 -7.79
C LYS A 397 -7.40 17.98 -6.92
N PHE A 398 -7.17 18.01 -5.62
CA PHE A 398 -7.85 17.18 -4.67
C PHE A 398 -8.76 17.97 -3.72
N GLN A 399 -9.93 17.41 -3.44
CA GLN A 399 -10.85 17.91 -2.43
C GLN A 399 -11.27 16.77 -1.49
N ALA A 400 -11.11 16.96 -0.17
CA ALA A 400 -11.60 16.01 0.81
C ALA A 400 -13.14 16.05 0.86
N LYS A 401 -13.77 14.91 0.54
CA LYS A 401 -15.24 14.77 0.58
C LYS A 401 -15.58 13.35 1.07
N PRO A 402 -16.01 13.19 2.33
CA PRO A 402 -16.43 11.89 2.86
C PRO A 402 -17.74 11.45 2.20
N CYS A 403 -17.83 10.21 1.76
CA CYS A 403 -18.99 9.66 1.07
C CYS A 403 -19.44 8.33 1.68
N GLY A 404 -20.44 8.39 2.53
CA GLY A 404 -21.01 7.24 3.23
C GLY A 404 -20.67 7.20 4.72
N SER A 405 -21.41 6.38 5.48
CA SER A 405 -21.30 6.28 6.94
C SER A 405 -19.96 5.70 7.42
N ALA A 406 -19.23 5.01 6.55
CA ALA A 406 -17.91 4.48 6.86
C ALA A 406 -16.91 5.59 7.25
N PHE A 407 -17.03 6.78 6.65
CA PHE A 407 -16.20 7.94 6.95
C PHE A 407 -16.59 8.70 8.23
N ASP A 408 -17.69 8.31 8.88
CA ASP A 408 -18.12 8.90 10.15
C ASP A 408 -17.54 8.18 11.37
N VAL A 409 -16.97 6.98 11.17
CA VAL A 409 -16.43 6.15 12.24
C VAL A 409 -14.95 6.48 12.44
N ALA A 410 -14.58 6.90 13.63
CA ALA A 410 -13.19 7.13 14.00
C ALA A 410 -12.58 5.84 14.58
N LEU A 411 -11.53 5.34 13.98
CA LEU A 411 -10.76 4.17 14.40
C LEU A 411 -9.25 4.49 14.44
N VAL A 412 -8.44 3.53 14.79
CA VAL A 412 -6.97 3.69 14.75
C VAL A 412 -6.46 3.00 13.48
N GLY A 413 -6.75 3.63 12.34
CA GLY A 413 -6.42 3.08 11.03
C GLY A 413 -4.93 2.83 10.85
N ARG A 414 -4.60 1.73 10.15
CA ARG A 414 -3.23 1.35 9.78
C ARG A 414 -3.19 0.92 8.33
N GLY A 415 -3.03 -0.36 8.04
CA GLY A 415 -3.01 -0.84 6.67
C GLY A 415 -4.35 -0.66 5.96
N SER A 416 -4.28 -0.37 4.66
CA SER A 416 -5.43 -0.42 3.77
C SER A 416 -5.04 -0.96 2.41
N ALA A 417 -5.95 -1.64 1.75
CA ALA A 417 -5.75 -2.20 0.42
C ALA A 417 -7.04 -2.19 -0.39
N VAL A 418 -6.91 -2.04 -1.70
CA VAL A 418 -8.01 -1.94 -2.67
C VAL A 418 -8.21 -3.27 -3.38
N ALA A 419 -9.46 -3.66 -3.60
CA ALA A 419 -9.86 -4.70 -4.53
C ALA A 419 -11.30 -4.48 -5.00
N ASP A 420 -11.63 -4.99 -6.16
CA ASP A 420 -13.02 -5.24 -6.56
C ASP A 420 -13.38 -6.66 -6.07
N TYR A 421 -13.85 -6.77 -4.80
CA TYR A 421 -14.00 -8.07 -4.15
C TYR A 421 -15.29 -8.79 -4.55
N ASP A 422 -16.30 -8.07 -5.04
CA ASP A 422 -17.57 -8.66 -5.51
C ASP A 422 -17.72 -8.63 -7.04
N ASN A 423 -16.63 -8.25 -7.75
CA ASN A 423 -16.49 -8.25 -9.21
C ASN A 423 -17.58 -7.43 -9.92
N ASP A 424 -18.02 -6.33 -9.31
CA ASP A 424 -19.01 -5.42 -9.89
C ASP A 424 -18.40 -4.23 -10.64
N GLY A 425 -17.07 -4.07 -10.54
CA GLY A 425 -16.28 -3.06 -11.24
C GLY A 425 -15.97 -1.83 -10.43
N ASP A 426 -16.38 -1.80 -9.17
CA ASP A 426 -16.12 -0.71 -8.26
C ASP A 426 -14.99 -1.07 -7.30
N PRO A 427 -14.03 -0.17 -7.06
CA PRO A 427 -12.98 -0.45 -6.10
C PRO A 427 -13.50 -0.36 -4.65
N ASP A 428 -13.31 -1.43 -3.90
CA ASP A 428 -13.61 -1.54 -2.48
C ASP A 428 -12.34 -1.43 -1.64
N LEU A 429 -12.50 -1.24 -0.32
CA LEU A 429 -11.38 -1.08 0.60
C LEU A 429 -11.47 -2.04 1.77
N ALA A 430 -10.40 -2.77 2.04
CA ALA A 430 -10.18 -3.40 3.34
C ALA A 430 -9.26 -2.52 4.18
N VAL A 431 -9.63 -2.27 5.45
CA VAL A 431 -8.86 -1.41 6.35
C VAL A 431 -8.60 -2.14 7.67
N SER A 432 -7.33 -2.29 8.01
CA SER A 432 -6.90 -2.82 9.29
C SER A 432 -6.74 -1.71 10.33
N ASN A 433 -7.21 -1.97 11.55
CA ASN A 433 -7.21 -1.00 12.64
C ASN A 433 -6.42 -1.54 13.83
N SER A 434 -5.46 -0.75 14.33
CA SER A 434 -4.64 -1.15 15.49
C SER A 434 -5.48 -1.30 16.75
N GLY A 435 -5.54 -2.53 17.27
CA GLY A 435 -6.40 -2.87 18.42
C GLY A 435 -7.89 -2.76 18.14
N GLY A 436 -8.29 -2.82 16.86
CA GLY A 436 -9.66 -2.65 16.40
C GLY A 436 -10.11 -3.69 15.37
N PRO A 437 -11.38 -3.61 14.91
CA PRO A 437 -11.91 -4.53 13.91
C PRO A 437 -11.31 -4.30 12.53
N LEU A 438 -11.21 -5.36 11.72
CA LEU A 438 -11.06 -5.26 10.28
C LEU A 438 -12.34 -4.65 9.70
N GLN A 439 -12.20 -3.68 8.80
CA GLN A 439 -13.31 -3.12 8.04
C GLN A 439 -13.26 -3.60 6.58
N LEU A 440 -14.42 -3.80 5.99
CA LEU A 440 -14.63 -3.97 4.56
C LEU A 440 -15.57 -2.87 4.10
N LEU A 441 -15.04 -1.87 3.47
CA LEU A 441 -15.76 -0.70 2.98
C LEU A 441 -16.15 -0.94 1.54
N ARG A 442 -17.39 -1.43 1.34
CA ARG A 442 -17.94 -1.65 0.02
C ARG A 442 -18.40 -0.34 -0.60
N ASN A 443 -18.04 -0.14 -1.85
CA ASN A 443 -18.50 0.97 -2.65
C ASN A 443 -19.89 0.66 -3.24
N ASP A 444 -20.94 1.35 -2.79
CA ASP A 444 -22.34 1.12 -3.15
C ASP A 444 -22.88 2.25 -4.06
N GLY A 445 -22.05 2.94 -4.81
CA GLY A 445 -22.44 4.12 -5.58
C GLY A 445 -23.08 3.83 -6.95
N ARG A 446 -23.42 4.89 -7.65
CA ARG A 446 -23.69 4.86 -9.08
C ARG A 446 -22.40 5.17 -9.82
N HIS A 447 -22.02 4.30 -10.73
CA HIS A 447 -20.74 4.34 -11.39
C HIS A 447 -20.91 4.56 -12.89
N GLY A 448 -19.83 5.04 -13.52
CA GLY A 448 -19.67 5.01 -14.96
C GLY A 448 -19.46 3.58 -15.49
N HIS A 449 -19.20 3.45 -16.76
CA HIS A 449 -18.71 2.21 -17.35
C HIS A 449 -17.28 1.93 -16.86
N TRP A 450 -16.87 0.66 -16.88
CA TRP A 450 -15.56 0.23 -16.42
C TRP A 450 -14.94 -0.88 -17.28
N LEU A 451 -13.65 -1.11 -17.16
CA LEU A 451 -12.93 -2.23 -17.74
C LEU A 451 -11.91 -2.76 -16.74
N GLY A 452 -12.07 -4.02 -16.32
CA GLY A 452 -11.07 -4.75 -15.54
C GLY A 452 -10.10 -5.50 -16.48
N VAL A 453 -8.80 -5.50 -16.14
CA VAL A 453 -7.76 -6.20 -16.89
C VAL A 453 -6.95 -7.06 -15.95
N GLU A 454 -6.95 -8.37 -16.19
CA GLU A 454 -6.10 -9.34 -15.53
C GLU A 454 -4.99 -9.75 -16.52
N LEU A 455 -3.73 -9.60 -16.11
CA LEU A 455 -2.59 -9.97 -16.94
C LEU A 455 -2.10 -11.38 -16.64
N GLN A 456 -1.57 -12.03 -17.69
CA GLN A 456 -0.91 -13.31 -17.57
C GLN A 456 0.37 -13.31 -18.39
N GLY A 457 1.51 -13.11 -17.71
CA GLY A 457 2.83 -13.12 -18.32
C GLY A 457 3.26 -14.52 -18.80
N ARG A 458 4.13 -14.52 -19.80
CA ARG A 458 4.81 -15.71 -20.33
C ARG A 458 6.33 -15.56 -20.35
N LYS A 459 6.81 -14.38 -20.73
CA LYS A 459 8.22 -13.96 -20.65
C LYS A 459 8.43 -13.03 -19.48
N SER A 460 7.43 -12.20 -19.21
CA SER A 460 7.32 -11.42 -17.99
C SER A 460 6.96 -12.34 -16.82
N ASN A 461 7.08 -11.84 -15.58
CA ASN A 461 6.52 -12.50 -14.41
C ASN A 461 5.02 -12.79 -14.62
N ARG A 462 4.52 -13.80 -13.92
CA ARG A 462 3.21 -14.39 -14.18
C ARG A 462 2.04 -13.41 -14.08
N GLU A 463 2.07 -12.52 -13.12
CA GLU A 463 1.01 -11.53 -12.88
C GLU A 463 1.21 -10.23 -13.68
N GLY A 464 2.32 -10.10 -14.42
CA GLY A 464 2.65 -8.89 -15.18
C GLY A 464 2.97 -7.68 -14.29
N VAL A 465 3.44 -7.90 -13.07
CA VAL A 465 3.86 -6.83 -12.15
C VAL A 465 4.93 -5.98 -12.82
N GLY A 466 4.73 -4.65 -12.81
CA GLY A 466 5.53 -3.68 -13.54
C GLY A 466 5.01 -3.37 -14.94
N ALA A 467 3.99 -4.08 -15.44
CA ALA A 467 3.37 -3.74 -16.72
C ALA A 467 2.66 -2.39 -16.65
N ARG A 468 2.82 -1.60 -17.71
CA ARG A 468 2.13 -0.33 -17.92
C ARG A 468 1.02 -0.49 -18.92
N LEU A 469 -0.20 -0.17 -18.54
CA LEU A 469 -1.39 -0.24 -19.37
C LEU A 469 -1.86 1.17 -19.73
N THR A 470 -2.16 1.39 -21.01
CA THR A 470 -2.75 2.65 -21.49
C THR A 470 -4.05 2.36 -22.21
N ALA A 471 -5.17 2.73 -21.61
CA ALA A 471 -6.49 2.66 -22.22
C ALA A 471 -6.80 3.96 -22.96
N THR A 472 -6.92 3.92 -24.28
CA THR A 472 -7.36 5.06 -25.10
C THR A 472 -8.87 4.93 -25.34
N LEU A 473 -9.63 5.88 -24.84
CA LEU A 473 -11.08 5.93 -24.96
C LEU A 473 -11.53 6.41 -26.36
N PRO A 474 -12.77 6.20 -26.76
CA PRO A 474 -13.34 6.73 -28.02
C PRO A 474 -13.20 8.25 -28.14
N SER A 475 -13.33 9.02 -27.07
CA SER A 475 -13.06 10.48 -27.00
C SER A 475 -11.64 10.88 -27.36
N GLY A 476 -10.69 9.95 -27.23
CA GLY A 476 -9.26 10.19 -27.36
C GLY A 476 -8.54 10.39 -26.03
N ARG A 477 -9.24 10.46 -24.88
CA ARG A 477 -8.62 10.47 -23.55
C ARG A 477 -7.82 9.19 -23.36
N ALA A 478 -6.65 9.31 -22.76
CA ALA A 478 -5.78 8.18 -22.40
C ALA A 478 -5.73 8.05 -20.88
N LEU A 479 -5.94 6.86 -20.37
CA LEU A 479 -5.85 6.52 -18.95
C LEU A 479 -4.67 5.58 -18.77
N VAL A 480 -3.80 5.88 -17.82
CA VAL A 480 -2.61 5.08 -17.51
C VAL A 480 -2.78 4.39 -16.16
N ARG A 481 -2.46 3.10 -16.14
CA ARG A 481 -2.39 2.29 -14.91
C ARG A 481 -1.16 1.40 -14.96
N ILE A 482 -0.70 0.99 -13.79
CA ILE A 482 0.42 0.03 -13.64
C ILE A 482 -0.03 -1.15 -12.80
N VAL A 483 0.56 -2.32 -13.04
CA VAL A 483 0.38 -3.49 -12.16
C VAL A 483 1.41 -3.39 -11.05
N GLN A 484 0.94 -3.31 -9.81
CA GLN A 484 1.77 -3.22 -8.61
C GLN A 484 1.59 -4.46 -7.74
N ALA A 485 2.65 -4.84 -7.00
CA ALA A 485 2.61 -5.86 -5.97
C ALA A 485 3.34 -5.34 -4.72
N GLY A 486 2.61 -4.58 -3.93
CA GLY A 486 3.09 -3.85 -2.74
C GLY A 486 3.07 -2.34 -2.96
N SER A 487 2.28 -1.66 -2.14
CA SER A 487 2.14 -0.20 -1.98
C SER A 487 1.47 0.07 -0.64
N SER A 488 0.96 1.29 -0.41
CA SER A 488 0.25 1.66 0.81
C SER A 488 1.12 1.50 2.07
N TYR A 489 0.52 1.09 3.19
CA TYR A 489 1.17 0.84 4.46
C TYR A 489 0.95 -0.61 4.88
N LEU A 490 2.02 -1.40 4.98
CA LEU A 490 2.01 -2.80 5.44
C LEU A 490 1.03 -3.72 4.67
N SER A 491 0.60 -3.35 3.48
CA SER A 491 -0.52 -4.01 2.81
C SER A 491 -0.26 -4.23 1.32
N SER A 492 -1.06 -5.10 0.70
CA SER A 492 -1.01 -5.41 -0.73
C SER A 492 -2.42 -5.42 -1.32
N SER A 493 -2.63 -4.64 -2.38
CA SER A 493 -3.89 -4.54 -3.12
C SER A 493 -4.03 -5.63 -4.19
N ASP A 494 -5.24 -5.77 -4.75
CA ASP A 494 -5.52 -6.60 -5.91
C ASP A 494 -4.64 -6.17 -7.11
N PRO A 495 -3.89 -7.08 -7.75
CA PRO A 495 -3.05 -6.74 -8.90
C PRO A 495 -3.85 -6.51 -10.20
N ARG A 496 -5.14 -6.85 -10.23
CA ARG A 496 -6.00 -6.57 -11.39
C ARG A 496 -6.17 -5.07 -11.55
N VAL A 497 -6.09 -4.60 -12.79
CA VAL A 497 -6.18 -3.18 -13.11
C VAL A 497 -7.62 -2.81 -13.46
N LEU A 498 -8.17 -1.80 -12.79
CA LEU A 498 -9.46 -1.20 -13.11
C LEU A 498 -9.29 0.14 -13.83
N PHE A 499 -10.08 0.33 -14.90
CA PHE A 499 -10.25 1.59 -15.60
C PHE A 499 -11.71 2.03 -15.50
N GLY A 500 -11.98 3.15 -14.84
CA GLY A 500 -13.25 3.85 -15.02
C GLY A 500 -13.30 4.52 -16.39
N LEU A 501 -14.44 4.43 -17.05
CA LEU A 501 -14.62 4.91 -18.43
C LEU A 501 -15.66 6.05 -18.52
N GLY A 502 -16.26 6.44 -17.38
CA GLY A 502 -17.34 7.42 -17.34
C GLY A 502 -18.53 6.96 -18.17
N GLU A 503 -18.98 7.79 -19.08
CA GLU A 503 -20.10 7.50 -19.98
C GLU A 503 -19.71 6.66 -21.22
N GLU A 504 -18.43 6.28 -21.37
CA GLU A 504 -17.95 5.60 -22.57
C GLU A 504 -18.09 4.09 -22.47
N ALA A 505 -18.84 3.46 -23.38
CA ALA A 505 -19.20 2.05 -23.36
C ALA A 505 -18.06 1.10 -23.80
N GLY A 506 -16.80 1.56 -23.77
CA GLY A 506 -15.65 0.71 -24.07
C GLY A 506 -14.35 1.46 -24.32
N VAL A 507 -13.31 0.69 -24.53
CA VAL A 507 -11.95 1.17 -24.81
C VAL A 507 -11.64 0.97 -26.29
N LYS A 508 -11.28 2.05 -26.99
CA LYS A 508 -10.91 2.00 -28.42
C LYS A 508 -9.61 1.22 -28.62
N LYS A 509 -8.64 1.44 -27.74
CA LYS A 509 -7.33 0.78 -27.81
C LYS A 509 -6.75 0.62 -26.40
N LEU A 510 -6.43 -0.61 -26.03
CA LEU A 510 -5.63 -0.93 -24.85
C LEU A 510 -4.21 -1.29 -25.29
N THR A 511 -3.23 -0.52 -24.85
CA THR A 511 -1.81 -0.80 -25.09
C THR A 511 -1.18 -1.27 -23.80
N ILE A 512 -0.52 -2.41 -23.81
CA ILE A 512 0.17 -3.02 -22.68
C ILE A 512 1.66 -3.06 -22.99
N HIS A 513 2.45 -2.37 -22.19
CA HIS A 513 3.88 -2.48 -22.15
C HIS A 513 4.26 -3.49 -21.07
N TRP A 514 4.66 -4.68 -21.47
CA TRP A 514 5.03 -5.76 -20.57
C TRP A 514 6.46 -5.56 -20.03
N PRO A 515 6.79 -6.03 -18.81
CA PRO A 515 8.16 -5.99 -18.27
C PRO A 515 9.21 -6.61 -19.17
N SER A 516 8.84 -7.63 -19.95
CA SER A 516 9.72 -8.25 -20.96
C SER A 516 10.12 -7.33 -22.11
N GLY A 517 9.56 -6.11 -22.19
CA GLY A 517 9.68 -5.19 -23.34
C GLY A 517 8.71 -5.49 -24.48
N THR A 518 7.88 -6.53 -24.37
CA THR A 518 6.82 -6.80 -25.37
C THR A 518 5.77 -5.68 -25.30
N VAL A 519 5.31 -5.20 -26.47
CA VAL A 519 4.18 -4.26 -26.57
C VAL A 519 3.02 -4.98 -27.22
N GLN A 520 1.89 -5.08 -26.52
CA GLN A 520 0.68 -5.74 -27.00
C GLN A 520 -0.46 -4.74 -27.10
N VAL A 521 -1.22 -4.83 -28.19
CA VAL A 521 -2.37 -3.95 -28.44
C VAL A 521 -3.64 -4.78 -28.63
N LEU A 522 -4.69 -4.38 -27.92
CA LEU A 522 -6.05 -4.86 -28.11
C LEU A 522 -6.91 -3.66 -28.55
N GLU A 523 -7.89 -3.91 -29.43
CA GLU A 523 -8.75 -2.86 -29.97
C GLU A 523 -10.22 -3.17 -29.72
N ASN A 524 -11.02 -2.12 -29.58
CA ASN A 524 -12.49 -2.17 -29.48
C ASN A 524 -12.99 -3.11 -28.37
N LEU A 525 -12.48 -2.92 -27.15
CA LEU A 525 -12.95 -3.66 -25.98
C LEU A 525 -14.24 -3.03 -25.46
N SER A 526 -15.26 -3.88 -25.23
CA SER A 526 -16.50 -3.43 -24.58
C SER A 526 -16.30 -3.26 -23.08
N ALA A 527 -16.99 -2.31 -22.49
CA ALA A 527 -17.02 -2.04 -21.05
C ALA A 527 -17.72 -3.14 -20.23
N ASP A 528 -17.77 -2.94 -18.92
CA ASP A 528 -18.49 -3.66 -17.88
C ASP A 528 -18.11 -5.14 -17.81
N ARG A 529 -16.81 -5.40 -17.80
CA ARG A 529 -16.27 -6.76 -17.67
C ARG A 529 -14.78 -6.78 -17.34
N TYR A 530 -14.34 -7.91 -16.83
CA TYR A 530 -12.93 -8.29 -16.81
C TYR A 530 -12.49 -8.91 -18.14
N VAL A 531 -11.26 -8.58 -18.55
CA VAL A 531 -10.57 -9.16 -19.70
C VAL A 531 -9.24 -9.75 -19.23
N LYS A 532 -9.10 -11.05 -19.39
CA LYS A 532 -7.84 -11.74 -19.17
C LYS A 532 -6.95 -11.61 -20.41
N VAL A 533 -5.74 -11.08 -20.25
CA VAL A 533 -4.81 -10.84 -21.34
C VAL A 533 -3.51 -11.63 -21.12
N GLU A 534 -3.28 -12.60 -21.98
CA GLU A 534 -2.06 -13.38 -21.98
C GLU A 534 -0.99 -12.71 -22.87
N GLU A 535 0.26 -12.64 -22.36
CA GLU A 535 1.42 -12.10 -23.08
C GLU A 535 1.70 -12.93 -24.35
N LYS A 536 2.00 -12.24 -25.48
CA LYS A 536 2.25 -12.87 -26.79
C LYS A 536 3.71 -13.29 -27.00
#